data_a981477cdd2ce0caf2a73052a87048fe
#
_entry.id   a981477cdd2ce0caf2a73052a87048fe
#
_cell.length_a   1.000
_cell.length_b   1.000
_cell.length_c   1.000
_cell.angle_alpha   90.00
_cell.angle_beta   90.00
_cell.angle_gamma   90.00
#
_symmetry.space_group_name_H-M   'P 1'
#
loop_
_entity.id
_entity.type
_entity.pdbx_description
1 polymer ?
#
loop_
_entity_poly.entity_id
_entity_poly.type
_entity_poly.pdbx_seq_one_letter_code
_entity_poly.pdbx_strand_id
1 'polypeptide(L)'
;MQAALRRTIRTAGVALGALALAGTVLTMTPGARAWMWAALFGPPDLGAVDFRTLERPGTPNTWLVCPKGHCPGAVADAAPPVFAVAAPVLFAAVREAARADPLTQEVAADAAAGTLRFVARTPLMHYPDTVSVEVLEAGAERSTLALYSRSQIGRSDFGANGKRAERWLARLTQALPVAED
;
A
#
# COMPACT_ATOMS: atom_id res chain seq x y z
N MET A 1 31.68 -13.10 33.36
CA MET A 1 30.46 -13.88 33.59
C MET A 1 29.24 -13.00 33.90
N GLN A 2 29.29 -12.01 34.78
CA GLN A 2 28.17 -11.15 35.15
C GLN A 2 27.66 -10.25 34.00
N ALA A 3 28.49 -9.75 33.11
CA ALA A 3 28.06 -8.89 31.98
C ALA A 3 27.25 -9.66 30.91
N ALA A 4 27.62 -10.90 30.62
CA ALA A 4 26.88 -11.77 29.71
C ALA A 4 25.50 -12.13 30.26
N LEU A 5 25.42 -12.46 31.56
CA LEU A 5 24.15 -12.76 32.25
C LEU A 5 23.19 -11.55 32.23
N ARG A 6 23.70 -10.33 32.50
CA ARG A 6 22.89 -9.09 32.44
C ARG A 6 22.39 -8.81 31.04
N ARG A 7 23.17 -9.11 29.99
CA ARG A 7 22.77 -8.94 28.60
C ARG A 7 21.65 -9.92 28.23
N THR A 8 21.78 -11.19 28.64
CA THR A 8 20.76 -12.22 28.41
C THR A 8 19.44 -11.91 29.12
N ILE A 9 19.48 -11.43 30.37
CA ILE A 9 18.30 -11.04 31.14
C ILE A 9 17.59 -9.84 30.47
N ARG A 10 18.36 -8.83 30.02
CA ARG A 10 17.79 -7.68 29.30
C ARG A 10 17.13 -8.07 27.97
N THR A 11 17.78 -8.93 27.20
CA THR A 11 17.19 -9.40 25.91
C THR A 11 15.95 -10.26 26.13
N ALA A 12 15.96 -11.15 27.13
CA ALA A 12 14.79 -11.94 27.49
C ALA A 12 13.62 -11.08 27.99
N GLY A 13 13.90 -10.06 28.82
CA GLY A 13 12.88 -9.11 29.30
C GLY A 13 12.25 -8.29 28.18
N VAL A 14 13.06 -7.82 27.22
CA VAL A 14 12.56 -7.10 26.04
C VAL A 14 11.71 -8.02 25.15
N ALA A 15 12.12 -9.27 24.94
CA ALA A 15 11.37 -10.24 24.15
C ALA A 15 10.02 -10.59 24.80
N LEU A 16 9.99 -10.82 26.11
CA LEU A 16 8.74 -11.08 26.85
C LEU A 16 7.80 -9.87 26.83
N GLY A 17 8.32 -8.66 26.99
CA GLY A 17 7.53 -7.42 26.89
C GLY A 17 6.94 -7.23 25.49
N ALA A 18 7.70 -7.50 24.44
CA ALA A 18 7.23 -7.43 23.08
C ALA A 18 6.14 -8.47 22.78
N LEU A 19 6.27 -9.69 23.28
CA LEU A 19 5.26 -10.74 23.14
C LEU A 19 3.96 -10.40 23.90
N ALA A 20 4.06 -9.87 25.11
CA ALA A 20 2.90 -9.43 25.88
C ALA A 20 2.16 -8.28 25.18
N LEU A 21 2.91 -7.29 24.66
CA LEU A 21 2.34 -6.18 23.90
C LEU A 21 1.64 -6.68 22.63
N ALA A 22 2.27 -7.57 21.87
CA ALA A 22 1.68 -8.17 20.68
C ALA A 22 0.41 -8.95 21.02
N GLY A 23 0.41 -9.73 22.09
CA GLY A 23 -0.75 -10.46 22.59
C GLY A 23 -1.91 -9.51 22.96
N THR A 24 -1.60 -8.42 23.65
CA THR A 24 -2.60 -7.41 24.01
C THR A 24 -3.20 -6.76 22.77
N VAL A 25 -2.37 -6.36 21.79
CA VAL A 25 -2.86 -5.77 20.54
C VAL A 25 -3.76 -6.72 19.76
N LEU A 26 -3.45 -8.02 19.75
CA LEU A 26 -4.25 -9.03 19.06
C LEU A 26 -5.64 -9.24 19.70
N THR A 27 -5.79 -9.01 21.00
CA THR A 27 -7.09 -9.10 21.70
C THR A 27 -7.97 -7.87 21.53
N MET A 28 -7.41 -6.75 21.04
CA MET A 28 -8.19 -5.54 20.80
C MET A 28 -9.12 -5.70 19.60
N THR A 29 -10.23 -4.97 19.61
CA THR A 29 -11.10 -4.86 18.44
C THR A 29 -10.37 -4.16 17.28
N PRO A 30 -10.78 -4.38 16.01
CA PRO A 30 -10.21 -3.69 14.86
C PRO A 30 -10.19 -2.16 14.99
N GLY A 31 -11.27 -1.58 15.49
CA GLY A 31 -11.40 -0.15 15.73
C GLY A 31 -10.41 0.37 16.79
N ALA A 32 -10.28 -0.36 17.92
CA ALA A 32 -9.33 0.01 18.97
C ALA A 32 -7.87 -0.08 18.49
N ARG A 33 -7.52 -1.09 17.68
CA ARG A 33 -6.19 -1.18 17.04
C ARG A 33 -5.93 -0.01 16.09
N ALA A 34 -6.92 0.33 15.25
CA ALA A 34 -6.80 1.45 14.33
C ALA A 34 -6.58 2.78 15.06
N TRP A 35 -7.34 3.01 16.14
CA TRP A 35 -7.19 4.19 16.99
C TRP A 35 -5.80 4.22 17.66
N MET A 36 -5.35 3.10 18.21
CA MET A 36 -4.02 2.99 18.85
C MET A 36 -2.89 3.34 17.87
N TRP A 37 -2.93 2.81 16.66
CA TRP A 37 -1.91 3.13 15.65
C TRP A 37 -1.95 4.60 15.26
N ALA A 38 -3.14 5.19 15.12
CA ALA A 38 -3.28 6.61 14.83
C ALA A 38 -2.76 7.50 15.98
N ALA A 39 -2.97 7.10 17.23
CA ALA A 39 -2.47 7.82 18.39
C ALA A 39 -0.93 7.76 18.52
N LEU A 40 -0.31 6.65 18.13
CA LEU A 40 1.14 6.44 18.25
C LEU A 40 1.93 6.97 17.04
N PHE A 41 1.39 6.89 15.83
CA PHE A 41 2.11 7.14 14.57
C PHE A 41 1.45 8.22 13.70
N GLY A 42 0.37 8.82 14.18
CA GLY A 42 -0.36 9.85 13.43
C GLY A 42 -1.43 9.29 12.48
N PRO A 43 -2.04 10.14 11.66
CA PRO A 43 -3.12 9.75 10.75
C PRO A 43 -2.71 8.60 9.84
N PRO A 44 -3.63 7.64 9.54
CA PRO A 44 -3.32 6.47 8.72
C PRO A 44 -3.07 6.80 7.24
N ASP A 45 -3.52 7.96 6.79
CA ASP A 45 -3.30 8.47 5.43
C ASP A 45 -2.03 9.32 5.41
N LEU A 46 -1.01 8.87 4.66
CA LEU A 46 0.27 9.55 4.49
C LEU A 46 0.22 10.67 3.43
N GLY A 47 -0.98 10.99 2.93
CA GLY A 47 -1.20 12.03 1.93
C GLY A 47 -0.93 11.58 0.49
N ALA A 48 -1.17 12.51 -0.43
CA ALA A 48 -0.94 12.31 -1.86
C ALA A 48 0.56 12.18 -2.18
N VAL A 49 0.85 11.55 -3.30
CA VAL A 49 2.18 11.55 -3.92
C VAL A 49 2.05 12.09 -5.35
N ASP A 50 3.09 12.76 -5.80
CA ASP A 50 3.29 13.06 -7.21
C ASP A 50 4.26 12.01 -7.77
N PHE A 51 3.78 11.19 -8.70
CA PHE A 51 4.58 10.11 -9.29
C PHE A 51 5.77 10.62 -10.11
N ARG A 52 5.72 11.86 -10.60
CA ARG A 52 6.80 12.47 -11.40
C ARG A 52 7.98 12.89 -10.55
N THR A 53 7.73 13.20 -9.28
CA THR A 53 8.75 13.63 -8.31
C THR A 53 8.94 12.60 -7.19
N LEU A 54 8.30 11.43 -7.30
CA LEU A 54 8.35 10.38 -6.29
C LEU A 54 9.77 9.90 -6.04
N GLU A 55 10.22 10.05 -4.80
CA GLU A 55 11.41 9.41 -4.26
C GLU A 55 10.98 8.32 -3.26
N ARG A 56 11.55 7.13 -3.39
CA ARG A 56 11.24 6.02 -2.50
C ARG A 56 12.20 5.99 -1.31
N PRO A 57 11.71 5.70 -0.09
CA PRO A 57 12.59 5.43 1.04
C PRO A 57 13.43 4.16 0.76
N GLY A 58 14.64 4.10 1.30
CA GLY A 58 15.51 2.93 1.20
C GLY A 58 15.06 1.72 2.05
N THR A 59 13.80 1.70 2.50
CA THR A 59 13.22 0.62 3.31
C THR A 59 12.31 -0.27 2.46
N PRO A 60 12.34 -1.62 2.65
CA PRO A 60 11.55 -2.56 1.85
C PRO A 60 10.09 -2.66 2.34
N ASN A 61 9.44 -1.53 2.59
CA ASN A 61 8.05 -1.44 3.05
C ASN A 61 7.16 -0.63 2.09
N THR A 62 7.57 -0.59 0.83
CA THR A 62 6.84 0.08 -0.26
C THR A 62 6.82 -0.80 -1.50
N TRP A 63 5.86 -0.58 -2.39
CA TRP A 63 5.77 -1.23 -3.70
C TRP A 63 5.28 -0.23 -4.74
N LEU A 64 6.01 -0.14 -5.85
CA LEU A 64 5.70 0.77 -6.94
C LEU A 64 5.44 -0.02 -8.23
N VAL A 65 4.25 0.16 -8.77
CA VAL A 65 3.90 -0.20 -10.15
C VAL A 65 3.89 1.08 -10.95
N CYS A 66 4.69 1.18 -12.00
CA CYS A 66 4.78 2.43 -12.77
C CYS A 66 5.07 2.16 -14.25
N PRO A 67 4.37 2.85 -15.17
CA PRO A 67 4.69 2.83 -16.59
C PRO A 67 6.09 3.40 -16.85
N LYS A 68 6.77 2.88 -17.86
CA LYS A 68 8.10 3.35 -18.25
C LYS A 68 8.12 4.87 -18.48
N GLY A 69 9.02 5.57 -17.78
CA GLY A 69 9.23 7.01 -17.92
C GLY A 69 8.26 7.89 -17.11
N HIS A 70 7.25 7.35 -16.45
CA HIS A 70 6.30 8.14 -15.66
C HIS A 70 6.80 8.46 -14.25
N CYS A 71 7.65 7.60 -13.64
CA CYS A 71 8.23 7.78 -12.31
C CYS A 71 9.77 7.94 -12.41
N PRO A 72 10.30 9.03 -12.95
CA PRO A 72 11.73 9.15 -13.28
C PRO A 72 12.64 9.14 -12.05
N GLY A 73 12.15 9.55 -10.88
CA GLY A 73 12.90 9.58 -9.60
C GLY A 73 12.88 8.25 -8.84
N ALA A 74 12.16 7.22 -9.32
CA ALA A 74 11.99 5.97 -8.58
C ALA A 74 12.11 4.75 -9.48
N VAL A 75 12.75 3.68 -8.96
CA VAL A 75 12.77 2.38 -9.64
C VAL A 75 11.46 1.65 -9.34
N ALA A 76 10.69 1.32 -10.38
CA ALA A 76 9.46 0.54 -10.27
C ALA A 76 9.76 -0.93 -9.97
N ASP A 77 8.93 -1.56 -9.12
CA ASP A 77 9.01 -2.99 -8.82
C ASP A 77 8.32 -3.82 -9.92
N ALA A 78 7.31 -3.22 -10.60
CA ALA A 78 6.59 -3.84 -11.70
C ALA A 78 6.10 -2.78 -12.71
N ALA A 79 5.91 -3.20 -13.96
CA ALA A 79 5.22 -2.43 -14.97
C ALA A 79 3.71 -2.78 -14.97
N PRO A 80 2.81 -1.80 -15.12
CA PRO A 80 1.38 -2.07 -15.27
C PRO A 80 1.06 -2.52 -16.70
N PRO A 81 -0.04 -3.28 -16.91
CA PRO A 81 -0.58 -3.49 -18.25
C PRO A 81 -1.17 -2.20 -18.84
N VAL A 82 -1.29 -2.18 -20.16
CA VAL A 82 -2.15 -1.21 -20.86
C VAL A 82 -3.49 -1.88 -21.08
N PHE A 83 -4.57 -1.23 -20.69
CA PHE A 83 -5.93 -1.72 -20.86
C PHE A 83 -6.55 -1.10 -22.11
N ALA A 84 -7.31 -1.90 -22.87
CA ALA A 84 -8.04 -1.45 -24.06
C ALA A 84 -9.39 -0.82 -23.65
N VAL A 85 -9.33 0.14 -22.74
CA VAL A 85 -10.48 0.95 -22.26
C VAL A 85 -10.04 2.39 -21.98
N ALA A 86 -10.96 3.34 -22.10
CA ALA A 86 -10.71 4.73 -21.75
C ALA A 86 -10.40 4.91 -20.24
N ALA A 87 -9.64 5.94 -19.89
CA ALA A 87 -9.21 6.22 -18.52
C ALA A 87 -10.35 6.27 -17.48
N PRO A 88 -11.54 6.86 -17.74
CA PRO A 88 -12.64 6.83 -16.78
C PRO A 88 -13.15 5.42 -16.46
N VAL A 89 -13.09 4.48 -17.41
CA VAL A 89 -13.49 3.08 -17.20
C VAL A 89 -12.48 2.38 -16.28
N LEU A 90 -11.18 2.56 -16.54
CA LEU A 90 -10.13 2.04 -15.68
C LEU A 90 -10.20 2.64 -14.27
N PHE A 91 -10.47 3.95 -14.15
CA PHE A 91 -10.64 4.63 -12.87
C PHE A 91 -11.76 3.99 -12.03
N ALA A 92 -12.92 3.73 -12.63
CA ALA A 92 -14.01 3.04 -11.94
C ALA A 92 -13.63 1.62 -11.55
N ALA A 93 -12.94 0.87 -12.42
CA ALA A 93 -12.50 -0.49 -12.14
C ALA A 93 -11.46 -0.56 -11.01
N VAL A 94 -10.54 0.41 -10.91
CA VAL A 94 -9.60 0.51 -9.77
C VAL A 94 -10.35 0.67 -8.45
N ARG A 95 -11.40 1.49 -8.40
CA ARG A 95 -12.23 1.66 -7.20
C ARG A 95 -12.91 0.35 -6.80
N GLU A 96 -13.43 -0.40 -7.77
CA GLU A 96 -14.07 -1.71 -7.48
C GLU A 96 -13.02 -2.76 -7.04
N ALA A 97 -11.84 -2.79 -7.67
CA ALA A 97 -10.76 -3.68 -7.26
C ALA A 97 -10.30 -3.40 -5.82
N ALA A 98 -10.24 -2.12 -5.42
CA ALA A 98 -9.91 -1.71 -4.06
C ALA A 98 -11.02 -2.05 -3.05
N ARG A 99 -12.30 -1.83 -3.40
CA ARG A 99 -13.47 -2.16 -2.55
C ARG A 99 -13.61 -3.65 -2.28
N ALA A 100 -13.17 -4.48 -3.21
CA ALA A 100 -13.13 -5.94 -3.02
C ALA A 100 -12.08 -6.40 -1.99
N ASP A 101 -11.28 -5.48 -1.44
CA ASP A 101 -10.33 -5.75 -0.35
C ASP A 101 -10.93 -5.21 0.96
N PRO A 102 -11.47 -6.07 1.85
CA PRO A 102 -12.39 -5.65 2.92
C PRO A 102 -11.79 -4.73 3.98
N LEU A 103 -10.45 -4.62 4.02
CA LEU A 103 -9.73 -3.75 4.95
C LEU A 103 -9.19 -2.49 4.27
N THR A 104 -9.76 -2.15 3.10
CA THR A 104 -9.38 -0.96 2.31
C THR A 104 -10.49 0.07 2.36
N GLN A 105 -10.12 1.31 2.61
CA GLN A 105 -11.00 2.48 2.64
C GLN A 105 -10.51 3.52 1.64
N GLU A 106 -11.39 3.99 0.76
CA GLU A 106 -11.12 5.16 -0.09
C GLU A 106 -11.10 6.42 0.77
N VAL A 107 -10.04 7.21 0.66
CA VAL A 107 -9.86 8.47 1.43
C VAL A 107 -9.82 9.70 0.53
N ALA A 108 -9.52 9.54 -0.77
CA ALA A 108 -9.61 10.60 -1.75
C ALA A 108 -9.85 10.02 -3.15
N ALA A 109 -10.60 10.75 -3.97
CA ALA A 109 -10.81 10.46 -5.39
C ALA A 109 -10.99 11.77 -6.15
N ASP A 110 -10.23 11.94 -7.22
CA ASP A 110 -10.38 13.03 -8.19
C ASP A 110 -10.42 12.42 -9.59
N ALA A 111 -11.62 12.34 -10.14
CA ALA A 111 -11.83 11.76 -11.46
C ALA A 111 -11.28 12.64 -12.58
N ALA A 112 -11.22 13.96 -12.40
CA ALA A 112 -10.69 14.88 -13.39
C ALA A 112 -9.15 14.77 -13.48
N ALA A 113 -8.49 14.57 -12.34
CA ALA A 113 -7.05 14.34 -12.28
C ALA A 113 -6.68 12.85 -12.46
N GLY A 114 -7.65 11.94 -12.52
CA GLY A 114 -7.39 10.49 -12.59
C GLY A 114 -6.79 9.89 -11.32
N THR A 115 -6.87 10.58 -10.17
CA THR A 115 -6.16 10.16 -8.95
C THR A 115 -7.08 9.55 -7.90
N LEU A 116 -6.59 8.51 -7.25
CA LEU A 116 -7.26 7.80 -6.17
C LEU A 116 -6.29 7.59 -4.99
N ARG A 117 -6.81 7.64 -3.78
CA ARG A 117 -6.03 7.29 -2.59
C ARG A 117 -6.86 6.47 -1.62
N PHE A 118 -6.22 5.45 -1.09
CA PHE A 118 -6.82 4.49 -0.16
C PHE A 118 -5.92 4.32 1.07
N VAL A 119 -6.55 4.00 2.19
CA VAL A 119 -5.89 3.41 3.36
C VAL A 119 -6.28 1.94 3.42
N ALA A 120 -5.31 1.07 3.25
CA ALA A 120 -5.46 -0.38 3.40
C ALA A 120 -4.84 -0.82 4.72
N ARG A 121 -5.40 -1.86 5.37
CA ARG A 121 -4.89 -2.36 6.65
C ARG A 121 -4.47 -3.82 6.51
N THR A 122 -3.42 -4.18 7.24
CA THR A 122 -3.00 -5.58 7.31
C THR A 122 -4.03 -6.40 8.10
N PRO A 123 -4.28 -7.68 7.72
CA PRO A 123 -5.36 -8.46 8.34
C PRO A 123 -5.20 -8.67 9.85
N LEU A 124 -3.99 -8.97 10.31
CA LEU A 124 -3.74 -9.35 11.69
C LEU A 124 -3.56 -8.14 12.61
N MET A 125 -2.62 -7.26 12.30
CA MET A 125 -2.24 -6.14 13.16
C MET A 125 -2.97 -4.85 12.84
N HIS A 126 -3.67 -4.79 11.70
CA HIS A 126 -4.32 -3.57 11.22
C HIS A 126 -3.35 -2.39 11.01
N TYR A 127 -2.10 -2.68 10.67
CA TYR A 127 -1.15 -1.63 10.29
C TYR A 127 -1.67 -0.91 9.04
N PRO A 128 -1.69 0.42 9.07
CA PRO A 128 -2.16 1.19 7.94
C PRO A 128 -1.08 1.34 6.87
N ASP A 129 -1.48 1.12 5.63
CA ASP A 129 -0.70 1.40 4.44
C ASP A 129 -1.48 2.39 3.57
N THR A 130 -0.80 3.40 3.02
CA THR A 130 -1.41 4.31 2.05
C THR A 130 -1.15 3.80 0.64
N VAL A 131 -2.20 3.70 -0.17
CA VAL A 131 -2.14 3.32 -1.58
C VAL A 131 -2.57 4.51 -2.41
N SER A 132 -1.67 5.04 -3.22
CA SER A 132 -1.95 6.08 -4.22
C SER A 132 -2.00 5.45 -5.61
N VAL A 133 -2.98 5.85 -6.40
CA VAL A 133 -3.13 5.41 -7.80
C VAL A 133 -3.34 6.65 -8.67
N GLU A 134 -2.69 6.67 -9.82
CA GLU A 134 -2.92 7.61 -10.89
C GLU A 134 -3.26 6.83 -12.16
N VAL A 135 -4.43 7.07 -12.73
CA VAL A 135 -4.88 6.50 -14.00
C VAL A 135 -4.44 7.43 -15.12
N LEU A 136 -3.84 6.86 -16.14
CA LEU A 136 -3.18 7.57 -17.22
C LEU A 136 -3.80 7.18 -18.57
N GLU A 137 -3.99 8.15 -19.43
CA GLU A 137 -4.31 7.87 -20.84
C GLU A 137 -3.08 7.27 -21.55
N ALA A 138 -3.32 6.24 -22.36
CA ALA A 138 -2.31 5.57 -23.17
C ALA A 138 -2.73 5.48 -24.65
N GLY A 139 -3.63 6.37 -25.08
CA GLY A 139 -4.24 6.46 -26.42
C GLY A 139 -5.74 6.71 -26.32
N ALA A 140 -6.43 6.85 -27.45
CA ALA A 140 -7.84 7.26 -27.51
C ALA A 140 -8.80 6.38 -26.68
N GLU A 141 -8.63 5.06 -26.72
CA GLU A 141 -9.44 4.09 -25.97
C GLU A 141 -8.51 3.14 -25.20
N ARG A 142 -7.37 3.67 -24.74
CA ARG A 142 -6.36 2.90 -23.99
C ARG A 142 -5.94 3.66 -22.75
N SER A 143 -5.76 2.92 -21.66
CA SER A 143 -5.32 3.51 -20.40
C SER A 143 -4.40 2.56 -19.64
N THR A 144 -3.64 3.12 -18.72
CA THR A 144 -2.77 2.40 -17.79
C THR A 144 -2.81 3.10 -16.44
N LEU A 145 -2.01 2.64 -15.48
CA LEU A 145 -1.97 3.25 -14.16
C LEU A 145 -0.57 3.26 -13.56
N ALA A 146 -0.31 4.20 -12.65
CA ALA A 146 0.73 4.10 -11.66
C ALA A 146 0.09 3.79 -10.30
N LEU A 147 0.69 2.90 -9.50
CA LEU A 147 0.23 2.54 -8.16
C LEU A 147 1.42 2.51 -7.20
N TYR A 148 1.32 3.27 -6.12
CA TYR A 148 2.33 3.26 -5.07
C TYR A 148 1.67 2.91 -3.74
N SER A 149 2.09 1.77 -3.17
CA SER A 149 1.64 1.29 -1.87
C SER A 149 2.78 1.39 -0.87
N ARG A 150 2.56 2.07 0.27
CA ARG A 150 3.59 2.33 1.28
C ARG A 150 3.05 2.15 2.69
N SER A 151 3.84 1.49 3.54
CA SER A 151 3.49 1.31 4.95
C SER A 151 3.83 2.54 5.78
N GLN A 152 2.94 2.88 6.70
CA GLN A 152 3.19 3.92 7.70
C GLN A 152 4.12 3.41 8.81
N ILE A 153 4.03 2.14 9.17
CA ILE A 153 4.67 1.57 10.35
C ILE A 153 5.65 0.47 9.96
N GLY A 154 6.84 0.52 10.55
CA GLY A 154 7.85 -0.51 10.41
C GLY A 154 8.81 -0.30 9.24
N ARG A 155 9.92 -1.05 9.25
CA ARG A 155 10.93 -1.04 8.18
C ARG A 155 10.66 -2.06 7.09
N SER A 156 9.82 -3.06 7.37
CA SER A 156 9.41 -4.10 6.42
C SER A 156 7.93 -4.37 6.59
N ASP A 157 7.24 -4.59 5.48
CA ASP A 157 5.82 -4.95 5.41
C ASP A 157 5.60 -6.45 5.14
N PHE A 158 6.66 -7.25 5.14
CA PHE A 158 6.65 -8.69 4.81
C PHE A 158 5.99 -8.98 3.44
N GLY A 159 6.11 -8.05 2.49
CA GLY A 159 5.55 -8.14 1.14
C GLY A 159 4.05 -7.81 1.06
N ALA A 160 3.45 -7.20 2.08
CA ALA A 160 2.03 -6.87 2.09
C ALA A 160 1.65 -5.89 0.97
N ASN A 161 2.49 -4.87 0.73
CA ASN A 161 2.27 -3.88 -0.33
C ASN A 161 2.37 -4.51 -1.73
N GLY A 162 3.37 -5.36 -1.97
CA GLY A 162 3.52 -6.08 -3.25
C GLY A 162 2.32 -6.99 -3.53
N LYS A 163 1.99 -7.86 -2.58
CA LYS A 163 0.82 -8.77 -2.71
C LYS A 163 -0.50 -8.03 -2.93
N ARG A 164 -0.68 -6.85 -2.35
CA ARG A 164 -1.85 -5.99 -2.58
C ARG A 164 -1.89 -5.49 -4.01
N ALA A 165 -0.78 -4.91 -4.48
CA ALA A 165 -0.68 -4.41 -5.85
C ALA A 165 -0.93 -5.53 -6.87
N GLU A 166 -0.33 -6.70 -6.70
CA GLU A 166 -0.54 -7.88 -7.55
C GLU A 166 -2.02 -8.32 -7.56
N ARG A 167 -2.68 -8.40 -6.39
CA ARG A 167 -4.11 -8.75 -6.32
C ARG A 167 -4.99 -7.73 -7.04
N TRP A 168 -4.71 -6.44 -6.89
CA TRP A 168 -5.51 -5.41 -7.57
C TRP A 168 -5.29 -5.46 -9.07
N LEU A 169 -4.06 -5.58 -9.54
CA LEU A 169 -3.77 -5.74 -10.96
C LEU A 169 -4.42 -7.01 -11.54
N ALA A 170 -4.37 -8.14 -10.82
CA ALA A 170 -5.03 -9.36 -11.26
C ALA A 170 -6.55 -9.20 -11.40
N ARG A 171 -7.22 -8.49 -10.47
CA ARG A 171 -8.65 -8.17 -10.60
C ARG A 171 -8.94 -7.30 -11.81
N LEU A 172 -8.09 -6.30 -12.06
CA LEU A 172 -8.24 -5.41 -13.23
C LEU A 172 -8.09 -6.19 -14.55
N THR A 173 -7.08 -7.06 -14.66
CA THR A 173 -6.86 -7.88 -15.86
C THR A 173 -7.91 -8.96 -16.07
N GLN A 174 -8.62 -9.38 -15.01
CA GLN A 174 -9.79 -10.26 -15.12
C GLN A 174 -11.06 -9.51 -15.54
N ALA A 175 -11.18 -8.24 -15.16
CA ALA A 175 -12.38 -7.43 -15.42
C ALA A 175 -12.34 -6.66 -16.74
N LEU A 176 -11.15 -6.33 -17.24
CA LEU A 176 -10.95 -5.45 -18.39
C LEU A 176 -10.05 -6.11 -19.44
N PRO A 177 -10.31 -5.84 -20.75
CA PRO A 177 -9.43 -6.29 -21.82
C PRO A 177 -8.07 -5.59 -21.72
N VAL A 178 -7.00 -6.38 -21.80
CA VAL A 178 -5.62 -5.88 -21.91
C VAL A 178 -5.33 -5.63 -23.38
N ALA A 179 -4.70 -4.50 -23.68
CA ALA A 179 -4.30 -4.17 -25.03
C ALA A 179 -3.18 -5.11 -25.50
N GLU A 180 -3.29 -5.60 -26.70
CA GLU A 180 -2.18 -6.29 -27.38
C GLU A 180 -1.13 -5.26 -27.83
N ASP A 181 0.15 -5.62 -27.70
CA ASP A 181 1.31 -4.81 -28.12
C ASP A 181 1.41 -4.64 -29.65
#